data_51b24a54631ed32f14b8de3f730cdd3c
#
_entry.id   51b24a54631ed32f14b8de3f730cdd3c
#
_cell.length_a   1.000
_cell.length_b   1.000
_cell.length_c   1.000
_cell.angle_alpha   90.00
_cell.angle_beta   90.00
_cell.angle_gamma   90.00
#
_symmetry.space_group_name_H-M   'P 1'
#
loop_
_entity.id
_entity.type
_entity.pdbx_description
1 polymer ?
#
loop_
_entity_poly.entity_id
_entity_poly.type
_entity_poly.pdbx_seq_one_letter_code
_entity_poly.pdbx_strand_id
1 'polypeptide(L)'
;MSNQIGYVLVIASANYKQPIFSVLRQEDIAYQDPLSENENFLEYIKKNNARISDYDAVIIDLGAVSDSDADIMTALETIRFVDDHIRLIILSGARPSGYAILHQCFLNGIYNLIESTSDYIDLKNDIRKCITDDGMSYKDASVYRSEQKKQIKEVESVRRQKIKIRATQHRAGATHCAIMTAYTLRKSGYLVALADLSESRDYQSIMRSYDRDDSQGFFTLFDIDIYLSMDTLVEQDYQFIVYDCGVHVNDIDADKNIIITGSKPWELIPLQRTLQAIKDIDAYLFLFNYTDPELEEDVKNMMKDVGVNDDKVFFLEMQSYLKAVSYTHLRAHETLM
;
A
#
# COMPACT_ATOMS: atom_id res chain seq x y z
N MET A 1 0.43 -28.42 7.97
CA MET A 1 1.72 -28.92 8.50
C MET A 1 2.52 -27.68 8.81
N SER A 2 2.96 -27.47 10.06
CA SER A 2 3.82 -26.33 10.41
C SER A 2 5.16 -26.49 9.66
N ASN A 3 5.54 -25.49 8.85
CA ASN A 3 6.85 -25.46 8.20
C ASN A 3 7.89 -25.06 9.27
N GLN A 4 8.28 -26.00 10.12
CA GLN A 4 9.35 -25.78 11.07
C GLN A 4 10.67 -25.60 10.32
N ILE A 5 11.34 -24.45 10.50
CA ILE A 5 12.64 -24.19 9.91
C ILE A 5 13.68 -25.11 10.57
N GLY A 6 14.34 -25.95 9.79
CA GLY A 6 15.37 -26.88 10.27
C GLY A 6 16.77 -26.55 9.75
N TYR A 7 16.90 -25.96 8.54
CA TYR A 7 18.19 -25.65 7.94
C TYR A 7 18.20 -24.29 7.23
N VAL A 8 19.16 -23.43 7.57
CA VAL A 8 19.22 -22.02 7.18
C VAL A 8 20.53 -21.69 6.47
N LEU A 9 20.43 -21.02 5.32
CA LEU A 9 21.56 -20.35 4.68
C LEU A 9 21.73 -18.96 5.31
N VAL A 10 22.92 -18.66 5.83
CA VAL A 10 23.23 -17.36 6.46
C VAL A 10 24.31 -16.66 5.66
N ILE A 11 24.02 -15.43 5.24
CA ILE A 11 24.95 -14.53 4.56
C ILE A 11 24.96 -13.22 5.35
N ALA A 12 25.96 -13.02 6.19
CA ALA A 12 26.00 -11.90 7.09
C ALA A 12 27.42 -11.39 7.34
N SER A 13 27.56 -10.11 7.62
CA SER A 13 28.80 -9.49 8.06
C SER A 13 29.18 -9.91 9.49
N ALA A 14 30.43 -9.74 9.86
CA ALA A 14 30.93 -10.10 11.19
C ALA A 14 30.09 -9.50 12.33
N ASN A 15 29.57 -8.30 12.14
CA ASN A 15 28.75 -7.60 13.13
C ASN A 15 27.42 -8.30 13.43
N TYR A 16 26.83 -8.97 12.43
CA TYR A 16 25.50 -9.61 12.53
C TYR A 16 25.56 -11.12 12.69
N LYS A 17 26.69 -11.77 12.36
CA LYS A 17 26.86 -13.24 12.51
C LYS A 17 26.59 -13.71 13.94
N GLN A 18 27.15 -13.05 14.95
CA GLN A 18 27.02 -13.46 16.35
C GLN A 18 25.57 -13.46 16.85
N PRO A 19 24.76 -12.39 16.68
CA PRO A 19 23.36 -12.42 17.07
C PRO A 19 22.56 -13.47 16.30
N ILE A 20 22.76 -13.61 15.00
CA ILE A 20 22.07 -14.62 14.15
C ILE A 20 22.40 -16.04 14.65
N PHE A 21 23.69 -16.39 14.76
CA PHE A 21 24.08 -17.71 15.21
C PHE A 21 23.65 -18.03 16.65
N SER A 22 23.63 -17.01 17.52
CA SER A 22 23.14 -17.18 18.89
C SER A 22 21.67 -17.58 18.91
N VAL A 23 20.83 -16.98 18.07
CA VAL A 23 19.40 -17.31 17.98
C VAL A 23 19.23 -18.70 17.36
N LEU A 24 19.87 -18.99 16.22
CA LEU A 24 19.73 -20.28 15.54
C LEU A 24 20.15 -21.46 16.44
N ARG A 25 21.23 -21.29 17.24
CA ARG A 25 21.66 -22.31 18.20
C ARG A 25 20.68 -22.49 19.36
N GLN A 26 20.05 -21.41 19.83
CA GLN A 26 19.04 -21.48 20.91
C GLN A 26 17.77 -22.21 20.47
N GLU A 27 17.42 -22.09 19.19
CA GLU A 27 16.24 -22.73 18.59
C GLU A 27 16.56 -24.10 17.93
N ASP A 28 17.81 -24.61 18.12
CA ASP A 28 18.30 -25.90 17.58
C ASP A 28 18.18 -26.00 16.04
N ILE A 29 18.40 -24.88 15.35
CA ILE A 29 18.35 -24.79 13.88
C ILE A 29 19.75 -24.93 13.29
N ALA A 30 19.91 -25.86 12.34
CA ALA A 30 21.15 -26.01 11.60
C ALA A 30 21.37 -24.85 10.62
N TYR A 31 22.60 -24.45 10.37
CA TYR A 31 22.89 -23.37 9.43
C TYR A 31 24.20 -23.56 8.69
N GLN A 32 24.29 -22.94 7.52
CA GLN A 32 25.50 -22.83 6.71
C GLN A 32 25.84 -21.35 6.48
N ASP A 33 27.13 -20.99 6.61
CA ASP A 33 27.69 -19.65 6.37
C ASP A 33 28.80 -19.80 5.29
N PRO A 34 28.42 -19.78 3.99
CA PRO A 34 29.33 -20.13 2.91
C PRO A 34 30.11 -18.96 2.35
N LEU A 35 29.65 -17.70 2.57
CA LEU A 35 30.24 -16.53 1.94
C LEU A 35 31.16 -15.77 2.90
N SER A 36 32.29 -15.31 2.37
CA SER A 36 33.10 -14.26 2.99
C SER A 36 32.44 -12.89 2.79
N GLU A 37 32.81 -11.89 3.60
CA GLU A 37 32.30 -10.54 3.41
C GLU A 37 32.68 -9.99 2.03
N ASN A 38 31.77 -9.20 1.43
CA ASN A 38 31.89 -8.59 0.11
C ASN A 38 31.93 -9.56 -1.08
N GLU A 39 31.45 -10.79 -0.92
CA GLU A 39 31.24 -11.68 -2.07
C GLU A 39 29.92 -11.33 -2.79
N ASN A 40 29.83 -11.78 -4.07
CA ASN A 40 28.65 -11.53 -4.90
C ASN A 40 27.56 -12.57 -4.60
N PHE A 41 26.45 -12.11 -4.08
CA PHE A 41 25.31 -12.95 -3.69
C PHE A 41 24.62 -13.57 -4.92
N LEU A 42 24.38 -12.78 -5.96
CA LEU A 42 23.73 -13.28 -7.18
C LEU A 42 24.53 -14.38 -7.86
N GLU A 43 25.85 -14.23 -7.91
CA GLU A 43 26.73 -15.28 -8.46
C GLU A 43 26.68 -16.55 -7.62
N TYR A 44 26.70 -16.40 -6.29
CA TYR A 44 26.57 -17.54 -5.37
C TYR A 44 25.25 -18.29 -5.61
N ILE A 45 24.12 -17.60 -5.69
CA ILE A 45 22.81 -18.21 -5.92
C ILE A 45 22.78 -18.92 -7.28
N LYS A 46 23.27 -18.30 -8.35
CA LYS A 46 23.31 -18.90 -9.69
C LYS A 46 24.18 -20.19 -9.70
N LYS A 47 25.32 -20.15 -9.04
CA LYS A 47 26.26 -21.30 -8.98
C LYS A 47 25.71 -22.47 -8.16
N ASN A 48 24.96 -22.20 -7.12
CA ASN A 48 24.44 -23.19 -6.18
C ASN A 48 22.93 -23.44 -6.35
N ASN A 49 22.34 -23.04 -7.46
CA ASN A 49 20.89 -23.08 -7.70
C ASN A 49 20.25 -24.44 -7.36
N ALA A 50 20.91 -25.56 -7.71
CA ALA A 50 20.42 -26.92 -7.43
C ALA A 50 20.40 -27.30 -5.93
N ARG A 51 21.06 -26.53 -5.07
CA ARG A 51 21.11 -26.77 -3.60
C ARG A 51 20.32 -25.77 -2.79
N ILE A 52 19.78 -24.75 -3.43
CA ILE A 52 19.01 -23.71 -2.73
C ILE A 52 17.76 -24.31 -2.09
N SER A 53 17.13 -25.30 -2.73
CA SER A 53 15.98 -26.02 -2.18
C SER A 53 16.29 -26.92 -0.97
N ASP A 54 17.58 -27.08 -0.62
CA ASP A 54 17.97 -27.81 0.60
C ASP A 54 17.71 -26.96 1.88
N TYR A 55 17.52 -25.63 1.74
CA TYR A 55 17.31 -24.71 2.84
C TYR A 55 15.82 -24.38 3.05
N ASP A 56 15.39 -24.32 4.31
CA ASP A 56 14.06 -23.86 4.68
C ASP A 56 13.98 -22.32 4.74
N ALA A 57 15.12 -21.67 5.01
CA ALA A 57 15.21 -20.21 5.04
C ALA A 57 16.57 -19.69 4.58
N VAL A 58 16.59 -18.45 4.09
CA VAL A 58 17.79 -17.68 3.77
C VAL A 58 17.77 -16.40 4.57
N ILE A 59 18.81 -16.18 5.37
CA ILE A 59 19.06 -14.93 6.11
C ILE A 59 20.17 -14.18 5.39
N ILE A 60 19.85 -12.97 4.90
CA ILE A 60 20.82 -12.12 4.23
C ILE A 60 20.95 -10.76 4.93
N ASP A 61 22.14 -10.38 5.30
CA ASP A 61 22.55 -9.03 5.67
C ASP A 61 23.03 -8.30 4.41
N LEU A 62 22.27 -7.29 4.00
CA LEU A 62 22.56 -6.51 2.79
C LEU A 62 23.89 -5.76 2.84
N GLY A 63 24.43 -5.54 4.03
CA GLY A 63 25.75 -4.97 4.23
C GLY A 63 26.90 -5.94 4.01
N ALA A 64 26.62 -7.25 3.95
CA ALA A 64 27.64 -8.29 3.79
C ALA A 64 27.97 -8.57 2.32
N VAL A 65 27.19 -8.07 1.36
CA VAL A 65 27.30 -8.39 -0.07
C VAL A 65 27.67 -7.17 -0.91
N SER A 66 28.40 -7.41 -2.01
CA SER A 66 28.87 -6.36 -2.94
C SER A 66 27.92 -6.07 -4.09
N ASP A 67 26.84 -6.81 -4.20
CA ASP A 67 25.86 -6.73 -5.28
C ASP A 67 25.21 -5.36 -5.36
N SER A 68 24.79 -4.95 -6.57
CA SER A 68 23.89 -3.82 -6.75
C SER A 68 22.49 -4.14 -6.19
N ASP A 69 21.68 -3.11 -5.91
CA ASP A 69 20.32 -3.30 -5.42
C ASP A 69 19.47 -4.13 -6.40
N ALA A 70 19.64 -3.92 -7.70
CA ALA A 70 18.98 -4.69 -8.76
C ALA A 70 19.42 -6.17 -8.77
N ASP A 71 20.71 -6.43 -8.55
CA ASP A 71 21.24 -7.80 -8.51
C ASP A 71 20.75 -8.56 -7.26
N ILE A 72 20.65 -7.87 -6.11
CA ILE A 72 20.05 -8.44 -4.90
C ILE A 72 18.60 -8.85 -5.17
N MET A 73 17.79 -7.96 -5.74
CA MET A 73 16.40 -8.30 -6.06
C MET A 73 16.31 -9.48 -7.04
N THR A 74 17.18 -9.52 -8.05
CA THR A 74 17.26 -10.64 -8.98
C THR A 74 17.64 -11.96 -8.28
N ALA A 75 18.54 -11.91 -7.31
CA ALA A 75 18.92 -13.08 -6.52
C ALA A 75 17.75 -13.60 -5.67
N LEU A 76 17.02 -12.71 -5.00
CA LEU A 76 15.84 -13.05 -4.19
C LEU A 76 14.71 -13.66 -5.06
N GLU A 77 14.45 -13.07 -6.24
CA GLU A 77 13.51 -13.62 -7.22
C GLU A 77 13.96 -15.00 -7.71
N THR A 78 15.26 -15.18 -7.96
CA THR A 78 15.82 -16.48 -8.37
C THR A 78 15.58 -17.56 -7.30
N ILE A 79 15.78 -17.24 -6.03
CA ILE A 79 15.50 -18.18 -4.92
C ILE A 79 14.01 -18.56 -4.93
N ARG A 80 13.10 -17.61 -5.02
CA ARG A 80 11.66 -17.87 -5.05
C ARG A 80 11.21 -18.65 -6.28
N PHE A 81 11.88 -18.46 -7.39
CA PHE A 81 11.62 -19.25 -8.61
C PHE A 81 12.02 -20.73 -8.46
N VAL A 82 13.09 -21.00 -7.68
CA VAL A 82 13.53 -22.36 -7.38
C VAL A 82 12.58 -23.05 -6.40
N ASP A 83 12.26 -22.36 -5.31
CA ASP A 83 11.32 -22.84 -4.30
C ASP A 83 10.70 -21.64 -3.58
N ASP A 84 9.39 -21.45 -3.73
CA ASP A 84 8.62 -20.34 -3.13
C ASP A 84 8.32 -20.56 -1.63
N HIS A 85 8.59 -21.77 -1.09
CA HIS A 85 8.45 -22.07 0.32
C HIS A 85 9.65 -21.61 1.15
N ILE A 86 10.79 -21.32 0.52
CA ILE A 86 11.97 -20.82 1.23
C ILE A 86 11.67 -19.47 1.85
N ARG A 87 11.81 -19.39 3.16
CA ARG A 87 11.59 -18.14 3.90
C ARG A 87 12.77 -17.19 3.71
N LEU A 88 12.52 -16.03 3.12
CA LEU A 88 13.52 -14.98 2.96
C LEU A 88 13.48 -14.02 4.16
N ILE A 89 14.62 -13.87 4.84
CA ILE A 89 14.80 -12.97 6.00
C ILE A 89 15.89 -11.97 5.64
N ILE A 90 15.52 -10.69 5.54
CA ILE A 90 16.38 -9.65 5.00
C ILE A 90 16.73 -8.63 6.09
N LEU A 91 18.03 -8.45 6.36
CA LEU A 91 18.54 -7.40 7.24
C LEU A 91 19.10 -6.25 6.38
N SER A 92 18.73 -5.00 6.69
CA SER A 92 19.27 -3.84 5.96
C SER A 92 20.78 -3.67 6.10
N GLY A 93 21.36 -4.17 7.20
CA GLY A 93 22.77 -4.01 7.49
C GLY A 93 23.20 -2.55 7.60
N ALA A 94 24.45 -2.29 7.33
CA ALA A 94 25.02 -0.94 7.23
C ALA A 94 24.87 -0.35 5.79
N ARG A 95 24.05 -0.96 4.93
CA ARG A 95 23.92 -0.54 3.53
C ARG A 95 23.18 0.79 3.41
N PRO A 96 23.72 1.80 2.71
CA PRO A 96 23.08 3.12 2.57
C PRO A 96 21.69 3.06 1.92
N SER A 97 21.48 2.15 0.96
CA SER A 97 20.18 1.90 0.29
C SER A 97 19.33 0.84 1.01
N GLY A 98 19.73 0.37 2.18
CA GLY A 98 19.10 -0.77 2.86
C GLY A 98 17.59 -0.60 3.03
N TYR A 99 17.12 0.58 3.41
CA TYR A 99 15.70 0.83 3.57
C TYR A 99 14.93 0.78 2.24
N ALA A 100 15.50 1.30 1.14
CA ALA A 100 14.87 1.24 -0.18
C ALA A 100 14.73 -0.21 -0.68
N ILE A 101 15.73 -1.06 -0.39
CA ILE A 101 15.64 -2.49 -0.71
C ILE A 101 14.57 -3.18 0.16
N LEU A 102 14.52 -2.90 1.47
CA LEU A 102 13.46 -3.43 2.33
C LEU A 102 12.08 -3.04 1.85
N HIS A 103 11.91 -1.79 1.38
CA HIS A 103 10.67 -1.36 0.74
C HIS A 103 10.35 -2.18 -0.52
N GLN A 104 11.32 -2.40 -1.42
CA GLN A 104 11.12 -3.25 -2.60
C GLN A 104 10.80 -4.70 -2.23
N CYS A 105 11.46 -5.26 -1.21
CA CYS A 105 11.15 -6.59 -0.69
C CYS A 105 9.70 -6.66 -0.19
N PHE A 106 9.26 -5.66 0.58
CA PHE A 106 7.87 -5.57 1.03
C PHE A 106 6.87 -5.56 -0.11
N LEU A 107 7.10 -4.74 -1.16
CA LEU A 107 6.25 -4.69 -2.36
C LEU A 107 6.19 -6.03 -3.11
N ASN A 108 7.24 -6.84 -3.01
CA ASN A 108 7.32 -8.18 -3.59
C ASN A 108 6.83 -9.29 -2.65
N GLY A 109 6.16 -8.95 -1.54
CA GLY A 109 5.56 -9.92 -0.63
C GLY A 109 6.58 -10.65 0.27
N ILE A 110 7.76 -10.06 0.50
CA ILE A 110 8.73 -10.55 1.49
C ILE A 110 8.54 -9.74 2.75
N TYR A 111 8.11 -10.37 3.85
CA TYR A 111 7.74 -9.67 5.07
C TYR A 111 8.69 -9.86 6.25
N ASN A 112 9.59 -10.84 6.21
CA ASN A 112 10.60 -11.00 7.25
C ASN A 112 11.74 -10.00 7.04
N LEU A 113 11.50 -8.75 7.40
CA LEU A 113 12.37 -7.61 7.13
C LEU A 113 12.85 -7.01 8.46
N ILE A 114 14.16 -6.85 8.61
CA ILE A 114 14.78 -6.34 9.83
C ILE A 114 15.64 -5.14 9.49
N GLU A 115 15.37 -4.01 10.14
CA GLU A 115 16.26 -2.87 10.10
C GLU A 115 17.37 -3.00 11.14
N SER A 116 18.60 -2.98 10.69
CA SER A 116 19.78 -3.25 11.50
C SER A 116 20.28 -2.05 12.35
N THR A 117 19.39 -1.12 12.68
CA THR A 117 19.70 0.02 13.57
C THR A 117 19.41 -0.28 15.04
N SER A 118 18.90 -1.48 15.33
CA SER A 118 18.39 -1.87 16.64
C SER A 118 19.50 -2.24 17.62
N ASP A 119 19.21 -2.10 18.89
CA ASP A 119 20.00 -2.70 19.97
C ASP A 119 20.13 -4.21 19.71
N TYR A 120 21.24 -4.79 20.20
CA TYR A 120 21.55 -6.22 20.05
C TYR A 120 20.43 -7.15 20.56
N ILE A 121 19.72 -6.74 21.61
CA ILE A 121 18.60 -7.49 22.18
C ILE A 121 17.40 -7.47 21.24
N ASP A 122 17.09 -6.30 20.71
CA ASP A 122 15.97 -6.13 19.76
C ASP A 122 16.22 -6.92 18.48
N LEU A 123 17.44 -6.86 17.94
CA LEU A 123 17.83 -7.64 16.78
C LEU A 123 17.61 -9.16 16.97
N LYS A 124 17.98 -9.72 18.13
CA LYS A 124 17.73 -11.14 18.43
C LYS A 124 16.25 -11.47 18.50
N ASN A 125 15.45 -10.59 19.07
CA ASN A 125 14.00 -10.76 19.14
C ASN A 125 13.36 -10.75 17.74
N ASP A 126 13.81 -9.82 16.88
CA ASP A 126 13.32 -9.73 15.50
C ASP A 126 13.73 -10.96 14.69
N ILE A 127 14.98 -11.43 14.79
CA ILE A 127 15.43 -12.67 14.15
C ILE A 127 14.59 -13.85 14.65
N ARG A 128 14.39 -13.96 15.98
CA ARG A 128 13.57 -15.05 16.54
C ARG A 128 12.15 -15.02 15.99
N LYS A 129 11.55 -13.83 15.88
CA LYS A 129 10.22 -13.68 15.28
C LYS A 129 10.19 -14.13 13.81
N CYS A 130 11.21 -13.80 13.02
CA CYS A 130 11.29 -14.24 11.61
C CYS A 130 11.41 -15.76 11.44
N ILE A 131 12.00 -16.49 12.40
CA ILE A 131 12.21 -17.94 12.30
C ILE A 131 11.10 -18.76 12.98
N THR A 132 10.14 -18.14 13.67
CA THR A 132 8.95 -18.84 14.17
C THR A 132 8.08 -19.38 13.03
N ASP A 133 7.17 -20.29 13.32
CA ASP A 133 6.31 -20.94 12.30
C ASP A 133 5.59 -19.95 11.39
N ASP A 134 5.05 -18.86 11.96
CA ASP A 134 4.31 -17.84 11.22
C ASP A 134 5.22 -16.77 10.57
N GLY A 135 6.44 -16.56 11.12
CA GLY A 135 7.33 -15.48 10.70
C GLY A 135 6.75 -14.09 11.00
N MET A 136 7.28 -13.07 10.32
CA MET A 136 6.71 -11.72 10.35
C MET A 136 5.53 -11.62 9.39
N SER A 137 4.44 -11.04 9.89
CA SER A 137 3.24 -10.77 9.09
C SER A 137 3.41 -9.52 8.22
N TYR A 138 2.49 -9.32 7.27
CA TYR A 138 2.35 -8.07 6.52
C TYR A 138 2.29 -6.85 7.46
N LYS A 139 1.58 -6.94 8.59
CA LYS A 139 1.45 -5.87 9.57
C LYS A 139 2.80 -5.52 10.20
N ASP A 140 3.60 -6.51 10.55
CA ASP A 140 4.93 -6.29 11.12
C ASP A 140 5.86 -5.59 10.14
N ALA A 141 5.82 -5.97 8.86
CA ALA A 141 6.62 -5.39 7.80
C ALA A 141 6.04 -4.08 7.23
N SER A 142 4.84 -3.67 7.64
CA SER A 142 4.15 -2.48 7.10
C SER A 142 4.91 -1.17 7.27
N VAL A 143 5.86 -1.11 8.19
CA VAL A 143 6.77 0.03 8.37
C VAL A 143 7.63 0.29 7.13
N TYR A 144 7.86 -0.74 6.30
CA TYR A 144 8.61 -0.64 5.04
C TYR A 144 7.73 -0.37 3.82
N ARG A 145 6.43 -0.14 3.99
CA ARG A 145 5.49 0.14 2.91
C ARG A 145 5.82 1.41 2.12
N SER A 146 6.53 2.36 2.73
CA SER A 146 6.91 3.64 2.11
C SER A 146 8.40 3.67 1.77
N GLU A 147 8.75 4.21 0.59
CA GLU A 147 10.14 4.38 0.15
C GLU A 147 10.99 5.29 1.06
N GLN A 148 10.37 6.13 1.89
CA GLN A 148 11.05 7.17 2.66
C GLN A 148 10.75 7.11 4.16
N LYS A 149 11.65 6.50 4.91
CA LYS A 149 11.60 6.51 6.38
C LYS A 149 11.67 7.92 6.99
N LYS A 150 12.35 8.88 6.34
CA LYS A 150 12.45 10.28 6.79
C LYS A 150 11.08 10.98 6.83
N GLN A 151 10.19 10.65 5.89
CA GLN A 151 8.84 11.22 5.88
C GLN A 151 7.97 10.69 7.02
N ILE A 152 8.15 9.44 7.47
CA ILE A 152 7.35 8.89 8.57
C ILE A 152 7.66 9.60 9.90
N LYS A 153 8.92 10.01 10.17
CA LYS A 153 9.27 10.78 11.38
C LYS A 153 8.89 12.27 11.31
N GLU A 154 8.91 12.86 10.10
CA GLU A 154 8.39 14.22 9.89
C GLU A 154 6.86 14.26 9.85
N VAL A 155 6.24 13.14 9.60
CA VAL A 155 4.79 12.93 9.48
C VAL A 155 4.06 12.89 10.82
N GLU A 156 4.73 12.60 11.93
CA GLU A 156 4.14 12.82 13.25
C GLU A 156 3.72 14.29 13.48
N SER A 157 4.21 15.22 12.65
CA SER A 157 3.84 16.64 12.69
C SER A 157 2.73 17.04 11.70
N VAL A 158 2.36 16.18 10.74
CA VAL A 158 1.27 16.49 9.80
C VAL A 158 -0.07 16.12 10.44
N ARG A 159 -0.89 17.13 10.68
CA ARG A 159 -2.27 16.95 11.16
C ARG A 159 -2.98 15.98 10.20
N ARG A 160 -3.49 14.87 10.75
CA ARG A 160 -4.34 13.92 10.01
C ARG A 160 -5.48 14.66 9.34
N GLN A 161 -5.77 14.31 8.08
CA GLN A 161 -6.89 14.88 7.35
C GLN A 161 -7.85 13.78 6.90
N LYS A 162 -9.13 14.05 7.11
CA LYS A 162 -10.24 13.21 6.72
C LYS A 162 -10.95 13.83 5.53
N ILE A 163 -11.10 13.08 4.45
CA ILE A 163 -11.72 13.52 3.20
C ILE A 163 -12.95 12.66 2.97
N LYS A 164 -14.12 13.28 2.94
CA LYS A 164 -15.39 12.62 2.69
C LYS A 164 -15.84 12.87 1.25
N ILE A 165 -16.08 11.80 0.51
CA ILE A 165 -16.54 11.86 -0.88
C ILE A 165 -17.92 11.23 -0.98
N ARG A 166 -18.87 12.00 -1.49
CA ARG A 166 -20.26 11.58 -1.66
C ARG A 166 -20.77 12.00 -3.03
N ALA A 167 -21.60 11.18 -3.66
CA ALA A 167 -22.29 11.54 -4.88
C ALA A 167 -23.72 12.03 -4.63
N THR A 168 -24.24 12.83 -5.55
CA THR A 168 -25.66 13.24 -5.54
C THR A 168 -26.59 12.12 -5.99
N GLN A 169 -26.07 11.17 -6.76
CA GLN A 169 -26.82 10.02 -7.30
C GLN A 169 -25.90 8.82 -7.57
N HIS A 170 -26.49 7.64 -7.69
CA HIS A 170 -25.75 6.46 -8.11
C HIS A 170 -25.07 6.65 -9.46
N ARG A 171 -23.89 6.05 -9.64
CA ARG A 171 -23.07 6.10 -10.86
C ARG A 171 -22.55 7.50 -11.24
N ALA A 172 -22.59 8.48 -10.36
CA ALA A 172 -21.94 9.77 -10.60
C ALA A 172 -20.40 9.70 -10.46
N GLY A 173 -19.85 8.60 -9.97
CA GLY A 173 -18.41 8.34 -9.93
C GLY A 173 -17.74 8.56 -8.54
N ALA A 174 -18.50 8.51 -7.43
CA ALA A 174 -17.93 8.68 -6.08
C ALA A 174 -16.80 7.71 -5.81
N THR A 175 -17.02 6.40 -5.98
CA THR A 175 -16.02 5.35 -5.77
C THR A 175 -14.74 5.57 -6.60
N HIS A 176 -14.92 5.95 -7.86
CA HIS A 176 -13.76 6.26 -8.71
C HIS A 176 -12.99 7.47 -8.19
N CYS A 177 -13.69 8.57 -7.85
CA CYS A 177 -13.05 9.76 -7.32
C CYS A 177 -12.37 9.48 -5.96
N ALA A 178 -12.94 8.61 -5.11
CA ALA A 178 -12.34 8.20 -3.86
C ALA A 178 -11.02 7.44 -4.09
N ILE A 179 -11.01 6.46 -5.01
CA ILE A 179 -9.81 5.73 -5.39
C ILE A 179 -8.75 6.67 -5.99
N MET A 180 -9.13 7.56 -6.91
CA MET A 180 -8.20 8.50 -7.54
C MET A 180 -7.63 9.52 -6.55
N THR A 181 -8.43 10.00 -5.61
CA THR A 181 -7.97 10.89 -4.53
C THR A 181 -6.95 10.18 -3.65
N ALA A 182 -7.27 8.96 -3.19
CA ALA A 182 -6.36 8.16 -2.38
C ALA A 182 -5.06 7.84 -3.15
N TYR A 183 -5.17 7.48 -4.43
CA TYR A 183 -4.01 7.21 -5.29
C TYR A 183 -3.11 8.42 -5.48
N THR A 184 -3.70 9.60 -5.72
CA THR A 184 -2.93 10.84 -5.91
C THR A 184 -2.19 11.24 -4.62
N LEU A 185 -2.86 11.15 -3.47
CA LEU A 185 -2.24 11.38 -2.17
C LEU A 185 -1.11 10.37 -1.90
N ARG A 186 -1.35 9.09 -2.22
CA ARG A 186 -0.31 8.06 -2.06
C ARG A 186 0.90 8.31 -2.97
N LYS A 187 0.67 8.71 -4.22
CA LYS A 187 1.74 9.11 -5.16
C LYS A 187 2.51 10.34 -4.69
N SER A 188 1.88 11.21 -3.92
CA SER A 188 2.52 12.37 -3.28
C SER A 188 3.31 11.99 -2.01
N GLY A 189 3.38 10.70 -1.67
CA GLY A 189 4.18 10.16 -0.57
C GLY A 189 3.46 10.05 0.77
N TYR A 190 2.15 10.34 0.85
CA TYR A 190 1.39 10.25 2.09
C TYR A 190 0.95 8.80 2.41
N LEU A 191 0.77 8.52 3.71
CA LEU A 191 0.10 7.30 4.18
C LEU A 191 -1.41 7.51 4.07
N VAL A 192 -2.08 6.65 3.30
CA VAL A 192 -3.49 6.83 2.95
C VAL A 192 -4.27 5.56 3.20
N ALA A 193 -5.40 5.69 3.91
CA ALA A 193 -6.45 4.69 3.97
C ALA A 193 -7.64 5.12 3.11
N LEU A 194 -8.33 4.16 2.52
CA LEU A 194 -9.61 4.33 1.85
C LEU A 194 -10.64 3.45 2.55
N ALA A 195 -11.72 4.03 3.03
CA ALA A 195 -12.79 3.30 3.73
C ALA A 195 -14.08 3.30 2.91
N ASP A 196 -14.63 2.11 2.66
CA ASP A 196 -15.90 1.92 1.96
C ASP A 196 -17.08 2.09 2.91
N LEU A 197 -17.85 3.13 2.70
CA LEU A 197 -19.11 3.43 3.39
C LEU A 197 -20.27 3.54 2.39
N SER A 198 -20.03 3.10 1.16
CA SER A 198 -20.98 3.27 0.05
C SER A 198 -22.11 2.23 0.07
N GLU A 199 -22.01 1.17 0.89
CA GLU A 199 -22.88 0.00 0.86
C GLU A 199 -22.92 -0.70 -0.51
N SER A 200 -22.06 -0.28 -1.44
CA SER A 200 -21.88 -0.93 -2.73
C SER A 200 -20.99 -2.17 -2.57
N ARG A 201 -21.01 -3.06 -3.57
CA ARG A 201 -20.08 -4.20 -3.62
C ARG A 201 -18.90 -3.95 -4.53
N ASP A 202 -18.66 -2.69 -4.88
CA ASP A 202 -17.64 -2.33 -5.87
C ASP A 202 -16.24 -2.68 -5.39
N TYR A 203 -15.89 -2.36 -4.13
CA TYR A 203 -14.60 -2.70 -3.55
C TYR A 203 -14.39 -4.20 -3.36
N GLN A 204 -15.45 -4.95 -3.03
CA GLN A 204 -15.39 -6.42 -2.99
C GLN A 204 -15.12 -7.01 -4.37
N SER A 205 -15.72 -6.42 -5.42
CA SER A 205 -15.49 -6.82 -6.80
C SER A 205 -14.06 -6.49 -7.24
N ILE A 206 -13.54 -5.30 -6.88
CA ILE A 206 -12.15 -4.91 -7.11
C ILE A 206 -11.20 -5.87 -6.40
N MET A 207 -11.40 -6.14 -5.12
CA MET A 207 -10.59 -7.07 -4.33
C MET A 207 -10.45 -8.43 -5.03
N ARG A 208 -11.59 -9.02 -5.45
CA ARG A 208 -11.60 -10.30 -6.17
C ARG A 208 -10.91 -10.24 -7.54
N SER A 209 -11.08 -9.12 -8.26
CA SER A 209 -10.47 -8.95 -9.60
C SER A 209 -8.95 -8.87 -9.56
N TYR A 210 -8.38 -8.48 -8.41
CA TYR A 210 -6.94 -8.41 -8.20
C TYR A 210 -6.40 -9.56 -7.33
N ASP A 211 -7.20 -10.61 -7.11
CA ASP A 211 -6.85 -11.78 -6.30
C ASP A 211 -6.31 -11.38 -4.92
N ARG A 212 -7.04 -10.47 -4.26
CA ARG A 212 -6.72 -10.00 -2.91
C ARG A 212 -7.71 -10.57 -1.91
N ASP A 213 -7.28 -10.67 -0.66
CA ASP A 213 -8.12 -11.06 0.47
C ASP A 213 -8.15 -9.93 1.53
N ASP A 214 -9.11 -9.99 2.42
CA ASP A 214 -9.30 -9.07 3.54
C ASP A 214 -9.05 -9.74 4.91
N SER A 215 -8.25 -10.78 4.95
CA SER A 215 -7.95 -11.56 6.17
C SER A 215 -7.45 -10.71 7.33
N GLN A 216 -6.90 -9.53 7.05
CA GLN A 216 -6.44 -8.53 8.03
C GLN A 216 -7.46 -7.41 8.30
N GLY A 217 -8.69 -7.52 7.75
CA GLY A 217 -9.72 -6.48 7.86
C GLY A 217 -9.60 -5.37 6.81
N PHE A 218 -8.62 -5.44 5.92
CA PHE A 218 -8.43 -4.58 4.76
C PHE A 218 -7.66 -5.34 3.66
N PHE A 219 -7.70 -4.84 2.43
CA PHE A 219 -6.81 -5.28 1.36
C PHE A 219 -6.02 -4.10 0.80
N THR A 220 -4.83 -4.36 0.28
CA THR A 220 -3.97 -3.31 -0.29
C THR A 220 -4.01 -3.34 -1.81
N LEU A 221 -4.27 -2.18 -2.42
CA LEU A 221 -4.23 -1.97 -3.86
C LEU A 221 -3.51 -0.65 -4.16
N PHE A 222 -2.49 -0.66 -5.03
CA PHE A 222 -1.65 0.51 -5.35
C PHE A 222 -1.05 1.20 -4.12
N ASP A 223 -0.61 0.41 -3.13
CA ASP A 223 -0.11 0.88 -1.82
C ASP A 223 -1.12 1.69 -0.99
N ILE A 224 -2.41 1.51 -1.26
CA ILE A 224 -3.50 2.09 -0.49
C ILE A 224 -4.18 0.96 0.27
N ASP A 225 -4.36 1.10 1.57
CA ASP A 225 -5.13 0.15 2.36
C ASP A 225 -6.61 0.49 2.25
N ILE A 226 -7.38 -0.48 1.76
CA ILE A 226 -8.81 -0.34 1.48
C ILE A 226 -9.58 -1.16 2.50
N TYR A 227 -10.34 -0.46 3.33
CA TYR A 227 -11.16 -1.02 4.41
C TYR A 227 -12.60 -1.20 3.93
N LEU A 228 -13.12 -2.43 4.07
CA LEU A 228 -14.52 -2.74 3.77
C LEU A 228 -15.46 -2.49 4.96
N SER A 229 -14.88 -2.23 6.15
CA SER A 229 -15.57 -1.86 7.38
C SER A 229 -14.74 -0.86 8.18
N MET A 230 -15.41 0.03 8.91
CA MET A 230 -14.75 0.96 9.84
C MET A 230 -14.20 0.28 11.09
N ASP A 231 -14.68 -0.91 11.44
CA ASP A 231 -14.36 -1.58 12.70
C ASP A 231 -12.87 -1.95 12.82
N THR A 232 -12.21 -2.14 11.70
CA THR A 232 -10.80 -2.54 11.63
C THR A 232 -9.86 -1.37 11.31
N LEU A 233 -10.40 -0.19 10.99
CA LEU A 233 -9.60 0.98 10.63
C LEU A 233 -8.90 1.58 11.85
N VAL A 234 -7.57 1.55 11.84
CA VAL A 234 -6.73 2.23 12.84
C VAL A 234 -6.32 3.59 12.29
N GLU A 235 -7.10 4.61 12.59
CA GLU A 235 -6.93 5.97 12.03
C GLU A 235 -5.52 6.56 12.25
N GLN A 236 -4.86 6.21 13.36
CA GLN A 236 -3.54 6.76 13.74
C GLN A 236 -2.40 6.33 12.80
N ASP A 237 -2.62 5.29 12.01
CA ASP A 237 -1.63 4.77 11.08
C ASP A 237 -1.57 5.55 9.76
N TYR A 238 -2.50 6.51 9.56
CA TYR A 238 -2.64 7.23 8.30
C TYR A 238 -2.59 8.74 8.48
N GLN A 239 -2.06 9.44 7.47
CA GLN A 239 -2.08 10.90 7.35
C GLN A 239 -3.37 11.39 6.69
N PHE A 240 -3.85 10.62 5.72
CA PHE A 240 -5.11 10.88 5.04
C PHE A 240 -6.02 9.66 5.14
N ILE A 241 -7.28 9.91 5.42
CA ILE A 241 -8.34 8.91 5.37
C ILE A 241 -9.38 9.41 4.39
N VAL A 242 -9.59 8.66 3.32
CA VAL A 242 -10.61 8.95 2.31
C VAL A 242 -11.81 8.07 2.56
N TYR A 243 -12.97 8.66 2.78
CA TYR A 243 -14.24 7.96 2.97
C TYR A 243 -15.05 8.00 1.68
N ASP A 244 -15.30 6.85 1.08
CA ASP A 244 -16.28 6.72 0.00
C ASP A 244 -17.66 6.47 0.61
N CYS A 245 -18.51 7.48 0.58
CA CYS A 245 -19.86 7.42 1.13
C CYS A 245 -20.91 7.05 0.06
N GLY A 246 -20.51 6.79 -1.19
CA GLY A 246 -21.47 6.54 -2.26
C GLY A 246 -22.49 7.68 -2.39
N VAL A 247 -23.76 7.35 -2.22
CA VAL A 247 -24.87 8.34 -2.19
C VAL A 247 -25.38 8.62 -0.78
N HIS A 248 -24.83 7.95 0.23
CA HIS A 248 -25.33 7.99 1.61
C HIS A 248 -24.87 9.24 2.35
N VAL A 249 -25.73 9.74 3.23
CA VAL A 249 -25.43 10.81 4.15
C VAL A 249 -24.96 10.19 5.47
N ASN A 250 -23.64 10.11 5.65
CA ASN A 250 -23.04 9.59 6.87
C ASN A 250 -22.61 10.75 7.80
N ASP A 251 -22.83 10.61 9.10
CA ASP A 251 -22.47 11.61 10.13
C ASP A 251 -20.96 11.55 10.51
N ILE A 252 -20.11 11.16 9.55
CA ILE A 252 -18.67 11.15 9.77
C ILE A 252 -18.14 12.56 9.65
N ASP A 253 -17.44 12.99 10.70
CA ASP A 253 -16.70 14.25 10.70
C ASP A 253 -15.49 14.15 9.75
N ALA A 254 -15.36 15.15 8.87
CA ALA A 254 -14.30 15.23 7.89
C ALA A 254 -13.82 16.67 7.71
N ASP A 255 -12.50 16.83 7.55
CA ASP A 255 -11.87 18.13 7.31
C ASP A 255 -12.22 18.68 5.92
N LYS A 256 -12.48 17.79 4.94
CA LYS A 256 -12.90 18.14 3.58
C LYS A 256 -14.09 17.28 3.15
N ASN A 257 -15.11 17.93 2.61
CA ASN A 257 -16.29 17.27 2.05
C ASN A 257 -16.37 17.55 0.56
N ILE A 258 -16.42 16.50 -0.25
CA ILE A 258 -16.49 16.59 -1.72
C ILE A 258 -17.79 15.95 -2.18
N ILE A 259 -18.58 16.71 -2.96
CA ILE A 259 -19.79 16.22 -3.60
C ILE A 259 -19.54 16.01 -5.08
N ILE A 260 -19.73 14.76 -5.52
CA ILE A 260 -19.63 14.37 -6.92
C ILE A 260 -20.99 14.45 -7.56
N THR A 261 -21.07 15.14 -8.67
CA THR A 261 -22.31 15.31 -9.45
C THR A 261 -22.02 15.33 -10.94
N GLY A 262 -23.05 15.43 -11.77
CA GLY A 262 -22.94 15.68 -13.21
C GLY A 262 -23.67 16.96 -13.61
N SER A 263 -23.49 17.37 -14.85
CA SER A 263 -24.06 18.61 -15.43
C SER A 263 -25.28 18.39 -16.32
N LYS A 264 -25.67 17.13 -16.57
CA LYS A 264 -26.79 16.83 -17.45
C LYS A 264 -28.14 17.16 -16.80
N PRO A 265 -29.18 17.53 -17.57
CA PRO A 265 -30.46 17.97 -17.00
C PRO A 265 -31.07 17.01 -15.96
N TRP A 266 -30.93 15.69 -16.16
CA TRP A 266 -31.45 14.69 -15.21
C TRP A 266 -30.59 14.55 -13.95
N GLU A 267 -29.36 15.09 -13.93
CA GLU A 267 -28.44 15.09 -12.78
C GLU A 267 -28.62 16.34 -11.92
N LEU A 268 -29.25 17.38 -12.46
CA LEU A 268 -29.47 18.63 -11.72
C LEU A 268 -30.53 18.48 -10.62
N ILE A 269 -31.52 17.59 -10.79
CA ILE A 269 -32.54 17.36 -9.75
C ILE A 269 -31.94 16.73 -8.49
N PRO A 270 -31.14 15.66 -8.57
CA PRO A 270 -30.38 15.14 -7.42
C PRO A 270 -29.46 16.18 -6.78
N LEU A 271 -28.78 16.99 -7.60
CA LEU A 271 -27.93 18.08 -7.09
C LEU A 271 -28.75 19.09 -6.29
N GLN A 272 -29.88 19.57 -6.83
CA GLN A 272 -30.74 20.52 -6.14
C GLN A 272 -31.23 19.99 -4.77
N ARG A 273 -31.64 18.71 -4.72
CA ARG A 273 -32.03 18.06 -3.46
C ARG A 273 -30.89 18.02 -2.45
N THR A 274 -29.67 17.74 -2.95
CA THR A 274 -28.47 17.73 -2.11
C THR A 274 -28.16 19.10 -1.58
N LEU A 275 -28.21 20.15 -2.39
CA LEU A 275 -27.99 21.53 -1.99
C LEU A 275 -29.00 21.99 -0.93
N GLN A 276 -30.28 21.61 -1.07
CA GLN A 276 -31.34 21.91 -0.09
C GLN A 276 -31.13 21.20 1.26
N ALA A 277 -30.46 20.05 1.27
CA ALA A 277 -30.17 19.28 2.49
C ALA A 277 -28.91 19.74 3.23
N ILE A 278 -28.02 20.48 2.57
CA ILE A 278 -26.77 20.99 3.15
C ILE A 278 -27.07 22.22 3.98
N LYS A 279 -26.59 22.23 5.24
CA LYS A 279 -26.76 23.39 6.15
C LYS A 279 -25.69 24.47 5.94
N ASP A 280 -24.47 24.05 5.67
CA ASP A 280 -23.32 24.93 5.44
C ASP A 280 -22.68 24.57 4.10
N ILE A 281 -23.01 25.32 3.07
CA ILE A 281 -22.59 25.09 1.70
C ILE A 281 -21.08 25.33 1.53
N ASP A 282 -20.52 26.26 2.32
CA ASP A 282 -19.09 26.60 2.26
C ASP A 282 -18.18 25.48 2.77
N ALA A 283 -18.73 24.51 3.52
CA ALA A 283 -18.00 23.34 3.96
C ALA A 283 -17.76 22.29 2.85
N TYR A 284 -18.29 22.50 1.64
CA TYR A 284 -18.25 21.52 0.56
C TYR A 284 -17.51 22.03 -0.67
N LEU A 285 -16.84 21.09 -1.36
CA LEU A 285 -16.34 21.22 -2.72
C LEU A 285 -17.27 20.44 -3.64
N PHE A 286 -17.54 20.97 -4.82
CA PHE A 286 -18.40 20.33 -5.81
C PHE A 286 -17.57 19.92 -7.02
N LEU A 287 -17.57 18.64 -7.34
CA LEU A 287 -16.85 18.09 -8.47
C LEU A 287 -17.83 17.59 -9.50
N PHE A 288 -17.90 18.28 -10.63
CA PHE A 288 -18.71 17.92 -11.77
C PHE A 288 -17.97 16.93 -12.66
N ASN A 289 -18.49 15.71 -12.72
CA ASN A 289 -17.90 14.61 -13.47
C ASN A 289 -18.54 14.50 -14.85
N TYR A 290 -17.73 14.25 -15.89
CA TYR A 290 -18.17 14.13 -17.28
C TYR A 290 -18.90 15.37 -17.83
N THR A 291 -18.51 16.54 -17.41
CA THR A 291 -19.04 17.79 -17.94
C THR A 291 -18.38 18.10 -19.27
N ASP A 292 -19.20 18.53 -20.24
CA ASP A 292 -18.71 19.09 -21.48
C ASP A 292 -18.04 20.43 -21.18
N PRO A 293 -16.81 20.69 -21.65
CA PRO A 293 -16.13 21.97 -21.45
C PRO A 293 -16.96 23.20 -21.85
N GLU A 294 -17.82 23.07 -22.88
CA GLU A 294 -18.72 24.16 -23.29
C GLU A 294 -19.77 24.54 -22.24
N LEU A 295 -20.09 23.62 -21.30
CA LEU A 295 -21.10 23.83 -20.25
C LEU A 295 -20.48 24.32 -18.92
N GLU A 296 -19.17 24.35 -18.76
CA GLU A 296 -18.53 24.68 -17.49
C GLU A 296 -18.92 26.07 -16.97
N GLU A 297 -18.97 27.06 -17.83
CA GLU A 297 -19.33 28.41 -17.44
C GLU A 297 -20.80 28.53 -17.03
N ASP A 298 -21.69 27.82 -17.73
CA ASP A 298 -23.13 27.78 -17.37
C ASP A 298 -23.32 27.10 -16.01
N VAL A 299 -22.58 26.03 -15.74
CA VAL A 299 -22.61 25.32 -14.46
C VAL A 299 -22.08 26.21 -13.33
N LYS A 300 -20.98 26.94 -13.54
CA LYS A 300 -20.46 27.90 -12.56
C LYS A 300 -21.49 29.00 -12.24
N ASN A 301 -22.12 29.57 -13.26
CA ASN A 301 -23.15 30.58 -13.08
C ASN A 301 -24.33 30.02 -12.29
N MET A 302 -24.80 28.82 -12.62
CA MET A 302 -25.86 28.13 -11.88
C MET A 302 -25.50 27.89 -10.42
N MET A 303 -24.26 27.51 -10.14
CA MET A 303 -23.78 27.27 -8.77
C MET A 303 -23.63 28.57 -7.98
N LYS A 304 -23.23 29.68 -8.62
CA LYS A 304 -23.27 31.02 -8.04
C LYS A 304 -24.67 31.47 -7.61
N ASP A 305 -25.67 31.22 -8.45
CA ASP A 305 -27.06 31.58 -8.18
C ASP A 305 -27.61 30.89 -6.93
N VAL A 306 -27.02 29.74 -6.52
CA VAL A 306 -27.37 29.04 -5.30
C VAL A 306 -26.38 29.27 -4.15
N GLY A 307 -25.46 30.24 -4.30
CA GLY A 307 -24.56 30.69 -3.25
C GLY A 307 -23.22 29.92 -3.16
N VAL A 308 -22.87 29.14 -4.16
CA VAL A 308 -21.55 28.44 -4.21
C VAL A 308 -20.53 29.30 -4.96
N ASN A 309 -19.40 29.55 -4.33
CA ASN A 309 -18.30 30.30 -4.94
C ASN A 309 -17.56 29.47 -6.01
N ASP A 310 -16.99 30.13 -7.02
CA ASP A 310 -16.28 29.48 -8.14
C ASP A 310 -15.09 28.62 -7.70
N ASP A 311 -14.41 29.03 -6.64
CA ASP A 311 -13.27 28.30 -6.05
C ASP A 311 -13.67 26.97 -5.39
N LYS A 312 -14.97 26.71 -5.28
CA LYS A 312 -15.57 25.47 -4.76
C LYS A 312 -16.07 24.53 -5.85
N VAL A 313 -16.04 24.96 -7.12
CA VAL A 313 -16.59 24.21 -8.27
C VAL A 313 -15.45 23.73 -9.15
N PHE A 314 -15.35 22.43 -9.34
CA PHE A 314 -14.31 21.76 -10.11
C PHE A 314 -14.93 20.85 -11.16
N PHE A 315 -14.19 20.62 -12.25
CA PHE A 315 -14.61 19.78 -13.37
C PHE A 315 -13.59 18.68 -13.63
N LEU A 316 -14.09 17.48 -13.94
CA LEU A 316 -13.27 16.38 -14.43
C LEU A 316 -13.58 16.13 -15.91
N GLU A 317 -12.57 16.28 -16.74
CA GLU A 317 -12.67 15.98 -18.16
C GLU A 317 -12.73 14.48 -18.42
N MET A 318 -13.57 14.08 -19.38
CA MET A 318 -13.74 12.68 -19.78
C MET A 318 -12.46 12.03 -20.34
N GLN A 319 -11.53 12.81 -20.91
CA GLN A 319 -10.31 12.30 -21.54
C GLN A 319 -9.22 11.87 -20.55
N SER A 320 -9.12 12.53 -19.39
CA SER A 320 -8.16 12.13 -18.35
C SER A 320 -8.55 10.79 -17.69
N TYR A 321 -9.83 10.51 -17.69
CA TYR A 321 -10.43 9.30 -17.14
C TYR A 321 -10.09 8.03 -17.95
N LEU A 322 -10.22 8.08 -19.26
CA LEU A 322 -9.97 6.93 -20.15
C LEU A 322 -8.48 6.51 -20.17
N LYS A 323 -7.55 7.44 -19.98
CA LYS A 323 -6.12 7.12 -19.96
C LYS A 323 -5.68 6.41 -18.68
N ALA A 324 -6.27 6.71 -17.54
CA ALA A 324 -5.94 6.06 -16.26
C ALA A 324 -6.61 4.67 -16.12
N VAL A 325 -7.85 4.52 -16.63
CA VAL A 325 -8.63 3.28 -16.51
C VAL A 325 -8.31 2.27 -17.61
N SER A 326 -7.96 2.73 -18.84
CA SER A 326 -7.69 1.82 -19.96
C SER A 326 -6.43 0.95 -19.75
N TYR A 327 -5.43 1.43 -18.99
CA TYR A 327 -4.24 0.64 -18.70
C TYR A 327 -4.47 -0.48 -17.67
N THR A 328 -5.44 -0.33 -16.77
CA THR A 328 -5.75 -1.33 -15.75
C THR A 328 -6.83 -2.32 -16.20
N HIS A 329 -7.87 -1.87 -16.95
CA HIS A 329 -8.94 -2.75 -17.42
C HIS A 329 -8.56 -3.60 -18.64
N LEU A 330 -7.73 -3.09 -19.55
CA LEU A 330 -7.31 -3.88 -20.73
C LEU A 330 -6.43 -5.07 -20.37
N ARG A 331 -5.56 -4.99 -19.35
CA ARG A 331 -4.80 -6.15 -18.89
C ARG A 331 -5.66 -7.23 -18.22
N ALA A 332 -6.71 -6.85 -17.50
CA ALA A 332 -7.62 -7.82 -16.89
C ALA A 332 -8.48 -8.55 -17.95
N HIS A 333 -8.84 -7.88 -19.08
CA HIS A 333 -9.58 -8.49 -20.17
C HIS A 333 -8.73 -9.39 -21.06
N GLU A 334 -7.44 -9.09 -21.26
CA GLU A 334 -6.54 -9.96 -22.05
C GLU A 334 -6.23 -11.27 -21.34
N THR A 335 -6.31 -11.32 -20.01
CA THR A 335 -6.08 -12.56 -19.21
C THR A 335 -7.32 -13.46 -19.19
N LEU A 336 -8.50 -12.96 -19.56
CA LEU A 336 -9.76 -13.71 -19.58
C LEU A 336 -10.17 -14.23 -20.97
N MET A 337 -9.42 -13.90 -22.01
CA MET A 337 -9.61 -14.41 -23.38
C MET A 337 -8.48 -15.36 -23.79
#